data_d47dd248348209619b18aef75528589c
#
_entry.id   d47dd248348209619b18aef75528589c
#
_cell.length_a   1.000
_cell.length_b   1.000
_cell.length_c   1.000
_cell.angle_alpha   90.00
_cell.angle_beta   90.00
_cell.angle_gamma   90.00
#
_symmetry.space_group_name_H-M   'P 1'
#
loop_
_entity.id
_entity.type
_entity.pdbx_description
1 polymer ?
#
loop_
_entity_poly.entity_id
_entity_poly.type
_entity_poly.pdbx_seq_one_letter_code
_entity_poly.pdbx_strand_id
1 'polypeptide(L)'
;ISLYVDEASNVINQPLIELLNKGAEGGVYTTIAIQTVPDLAHRLGSVHAARMVLGNCNNLIALRCKDRETQDFVTETFGKTYIHNVDTTLSTHADTHIGLPSFKGGASHKRTAVREEIIPSEYLGKLPNAQFFASLGGGYLMKGRVPVIIDDEEN
;
A
#
# COMPACT_ATOMS: atom_id res chain seq x y z
N ILE A 1 20.30 0.98 19.80
CA ILE A 1 20.31 -0.48 19.59
C ILE A 1 19.27 -0.79 18.52
N SER A 2 19.62 -1.64 17.54
CA SER A 2 18.66 -2.13 16.52
C SER A 2 18.36 -3.60 16.79
N LEU A 3 17.08 -3.94 16.90
CA LEU A 3 16.59 -5.29 17.10
C LEU A 3 15.83 -5.72 15.84
N TYR A 4 16.19 -6.85 15.27
CA TYR A 4 15.51 -7.46 14.13
C TYR A 4 14.89 -8.79 14.57
N VAL A 5 13.59 -8.93 14.36
CA VAL A 5 12.83 -10.12 14.74
C VAL A 5 12.21 -10.70 13.49
N ASP A 6 12.79 -11.78 12.99
CA ASP A 6 12.21 -12.54 11.88
C ASP A 6 11.14 -13.50 12.40
N GLU A 7 10.13 -13.78 11.58
CA GLU A 7 8.96 -14.58 11.94
C GLU A 7 8.33 -14.18 13.28
N ALA A 8 8.10 -12.87 13.47
CA ALA A 8 7.64 -12.33 14.74
C ALA A 8 6.34 -13.00 15.23
N SER A 9 5.52 -13.56 14.34
CA SER A 9 4.32 -14.33 14.70
C SER A 9 4.61 -15.50 15.65
N ASN A 10 5.83 -16.07 15.60
CA ASN A 10 6.21 -17.20 16.45
C ASN A 10 6.66 -16.77 17.85
N VAL A 11 7.22 -15.57 17.97
CA VAL A 11 7.88 -15.10 19.20
C VAL A 11 7.17 -13.94 19.88
N ILE A 12 6.13 -13.39 19.26
CA ILE A 12 5.39 -12.24 19.79
C ILE A 12 4.85 -12.54 21.20
N ASN A 13 5.16 -11.67 22.13
CA ASN A 13 4.76 -11.72 23.53
C ASN A 13 4.62 -10.31 24.08
N GLN A 14 4.12 -10.18 25.31
CA GLN A 14 3.89 -8.89 25.91
C GLN A 14 5.15 -8.00 26.00
N PRO A 15 6.35 -8.50 26.40
CA PRO A 15 7.57 -7.71 26.39
C PRO A 15 7.95 -7.15 25.00
N LEU A 16 7.80 -7.92 23.94
CA LEU A 16 8.08 -7.47 22.57
C LEU A 16 7.08 -6.39 22.13
N ILE A 17 5.81 -6.51 22.50
CA ILE A 17 4.79 -5.50 22.23
C ILE A 17 5.12 -4.19 22.96
N GLU A 18 5.53 -4.27 24.21
CA GLU A 18 5.96 -3.10 24.98
C GLU A 18 7.20 -2.43 24.38
N LEU A 19 8.13 -3.22 23.85
CA LEU A 19 9.32 -2.73 23.17
C LEU A 19 8.95 -2.01 21.85
N LEU A 20 7.99 -2.54 21.08
CA LEU A 20 7.47 -1.87 19.89
C LEU A 20 6.81 -0.53 20.23
N ASN A 21 6.15 -0.44 21.38
CA ASN A 21 5.43 0.76 21.79
C ASN A 21 6.35 1.85 22.37
N LYS A 22 7.36 1.46 23.13
CA LYS A 22 8.16 2.38 23.97
C LYS A 22 9.67 2.31 23.72
N GLY A 23 10.13 1.32 22.96
CA GLY A 23 11.58 1.08 22.80
C GLY A 23 12.32 2.26 22.18
N ALA A 24 11.67 3.00 21.28
CA ALA A 24 12.27 4.16 20.62
C ALA A 24 12.70 5.26 21.61
N GLU A 25 11.93 5.48 22.67
CA GLU A 25 12.29 6.43 23.73
C GLU A 25 13.56 6.01 24.47
N GLY A 26 13.78 4.69 24.63
CA GLY A 26 14.98 4.09 25.19
C GLY A 26 16.12 3.89 24.18
N GLY A 27 15.99 4.40 22.96
CA GLY A 27 16.98 4.23 21.89
C GLY A 27 17.03 2.82 21.30
N VAL A 28 15.95 2.03 21.44
CA VAL A 28 15.81 0.71 20.82
C VAL A 28 14.87 0.81 19.62
N TYR A 29 15.40 0.54 18.44
CA TYR A 29 14.64 0.49 17.19
C TYR A 29 14.36 -0.94 16.83
N THR A 30 13.08 -1.31 16.79
CA THR A 30 12.66 -2.69 16.56
C THR A 30 12.07 -2.83 15.16
N THR A 31 12.57 -3.80 14.42
CA THR A 31 12.02 -4.22 13.12
C THR A 31 11.48 -5.63 13.27
N ILE A 32 10.22 -5.83 12.92
CA ILE A 32 9.59 -7.15 12.91
C ILE A 32 9.26 -7.56 11.48
N ALA A 33 9.51 -8.81 11.14
CA ALA A 33 9.03 -9.42 9.91
C ALA A 33 7.95 -10.46 10.22
N ILE A 34 6.87 -10.44 9.45
CA ILE A 34 5.78 -11.41 9.52
C ILE A 34 5.46 -11.93 8.11
N GLN A 35 4.94 -13.12 8.00
CA GLN A 35 4.50 -13.66 6.72
C GLN A 35 3.10 -13.14 6.36
N THR A 36 2.16 -13.25 7.30
CA THR A 36 0.77 -12.82 7.11
C THR A 36 0.19 -12.20 8.38
N VAL A 37 -0.83 -11.35 8.23
CA VAL A 37 -1.61 -10.82 9.36
C VAL A 37 -2.39 -11.93 10.06
N PRO A 38 -3.00 -12.91 9.37
CA PRO A 38 -3.63 -14.07 10.01
C PRO A 38 -2.72 -14.87 10.94
N ASP A 39 -1.45 -15.08 10.59
CA ASP A 39 -0.50 -15.81 11.45
C ASP A 39 -0.28 -15.06 12.77
N LEU A 40 -0.10 -13.73 12.68
CA LEU A 40 0.02 -12.89 13.87
C LEU A 40 -1.28 -12.88 14.68
N ALA A 41 -2.44 -12.83 14.01
CA ALA A 41 -3.75 -12.86 14.64
C ALA A 41 -4.01 -14.18 15.39
N HIS A 42 -3.62 -15.30 14.79
CA HIS A 42 -3.72 -16.61 15.43
C HIS A 42 -2.90 -16.65 16.74
N ARG A 43 -1.69 -16.10 16.73
CA ARG A 43 -0.83 -16.06 17.91
C ARG A 43 -1.35 -15.14 19.00
N LEU A 44 -1.93 -13.99 18.64
CA LEU A 44 -2.45 -12.99 19.56
C LEU A 44 -3.92 -13.22 19.97
N GLY A 45 -4.59 -14.20 19.35
CA GLY A 45 -5.96 -14.59 19.65
C GLY A 45 -7.03 -13.76 18.92
N SER A 46 -6.66 -12.71 18.18
CA SER A 46 -7.63 -11.95 17.35
C SER A 46 -6.93 -11.09 16.28
N VAL A 47 -7.66 -10.83 15.18
CA VAL A 47 -7.24 -9.90 14.13
C VAL A 47 -7.09 -8.48 14.66
N HIS A 48 -7.96 -8.07 15.59
CA HIS A 48 -7.87 -6.75 16.20
C HIS A 48 -6.58 -6.56 16.99
N ALA A 49 -6.15 -7.56 17.76
CA ALA A 49 -4.88 -7.52 18.47
C ALA A 49 -3.68 -7.46 17.52
N ALA A 50 -3.72 -8.22 16.43
CA ALA A 50 -2.67 -8.16 15.39
C ALA A 50 -2.58 -6.76 14.75
N ARG A 51 -3.71 -6.20 14.34
CA ARG A 51 -3.76 -4.84 13.76
C ARG A 51 -3.30 -3.77 14.76
N MET A 52 -3.60 -3.93 16.03
CA MET A 52 -3.14 -3.02 17.09
C MET A 52 -1.61 -3.05 17.23
N VAL A 53 -1.00 -4.22 17.19
CA VAL A 53 0.47 -4.37 17.25
C VAL A 53 1.12 -3.77 16.00
N LEU A 54 0.59 -4.08 14.81
CA LEU A 54 1.11 -3.55 13.55
C LEU A 54 0.93 -2.04 13.42
N GLY A 55 -0.16 -1.49 13.98
CA GLY A 55 -0.42 -0.06 14.03
C GLY A 55 0.59 0.75 14.86
N ASN A 56 1.34 0.09 15.75
CA ASN A 56 2.44 0.73 16.49
C ASN A 56 3.74 0.83 15.67
N CYS A 57 3.80 0.20 14.49
CA CYS A 57 4.93 0.31 13.60
C CYS A 57 4.80 1.55 12.72
N ASN A 58 5.73 2.50 12.87
CA ASN A 58 5.73 3.76 12.10
C ASN A 58 6.07 3.57 10.61
N ASN A 59 6.75 2.47 10.29
CA ASN A 59 7.16 2.15 8.93
C ASN A 59 6.60 0.79 8.56
N LEU A 60 6.10 0.68 7.33
CA LEU A 60 5.61 -0.56 6.76
C LEU A 60 6.31 -0.81 5.43
N ILE A 61 6.90 -2.00 5.26
CA ILE A 61 7.42 -2.48 3.98
C ILE A 61 6.66 -3.75 3.64
N ALA A 62 5.92 -3.73 2.54
CA ALA A 62 5.12 -4.85 2.07
C ALA A 62 5.72 -5.43 0.78
N LEU A 63 6.12 -6.67 0.84
CA LEU A 63 6.47 -7.49 -0.31
C LEU A 63 5.18 -8.09 -0.91
N ARG A 64 5.32 -9.05 -1.83
CA ARG A 64 4.16 -9.72 -2.41
C ARG A 64 3.38 -10.50 -1.35
N CYS A 65 2.13 -10.12 -1.11
CA CYS A 65 1.21 -10.78 -0.19
C CYS A 65 0.11 -11.47 -0.99
N LYS A 66 -0.20 -12.72 -0.67
CA LYS A 66 -1.26 -13.49 -1.35
C LYS A 66 -2.56 -13.55 -0.56
N ASP A 67 -2.48 -13.48 0.76
CA ASP A 67 -3.66 -13.53 1.59
C ASP A 67 -4.37 -12.16 1.63
N ARG A 68 -5.69 -12.20 1.64
CA ARG A 68 -6.53 -11.01 1.52
C ARG A 68 -6.43 -10.09 2.73
N GLU A 69 -6.32 -10.66 3.91
CA GLU A 69 -6.32 -9.88 5.14
C GLU A 69 -5.07 -9.01 5.28
N THR A 70 -3.90 -9.55 4.88
CA THR A 70 -2.65 -8.79 4.78
C THR A 70 -2.73 -7.74 3.67
N GLN A 71 -3.31 -8.09 2.51
CA GLN A 71 -3.52 -7.13 1.43
C GLN A 71 -4.40 -5.95 1.87
N ASP A 72 -5.52 -6.23 2.52
CA ASP A 72 -6.45 -5.21 2.99
C ASP A 72 -5.78 -4.31 4.06
N PHE A 73 -5.03 -4.89 5.00
CA PHE A 73 -4.26 -4.13 6.00
C PHE A 73 -3.26 -3.17 5.34
N VAL A 74 -2.49 -3.66 4.37
CA VAL A 74 -1.50 -2.85 3.64
C VAL A 74 -2.20 -1.74 2.87
N THR A 75 -3.24 -2.05 2.10
CA THR A 75 -4.03 -1.08 1.32
C THR A 75 -4.62 0.03 2.21
N GLU A 76 -5.18 -0.34 3.35
CA GLU A 76 -5.71 0.61 4.33
C GLU A 76 -4.62 1.53 4.90
N THR A 77 -3.42 0.99 5.15
CA THR A 77 -2.27 1.76 5.66
C THR A 77 -1.79 2.78 4.63
N PHE A 78 -1.80 2.46 3.34
CA PHE A 78 -1.47 3.41 2.27
C PHE A 78 -2.57 4.44 2.04
N GLY A 79 -3.82 4.10 2.36
CA GLY A 79 -4.96 5.00 2.29
C GLY A 79 -5.49 5.23 0.88
N LYS A 80 -6.24 6.32 0.74
CA LYS A 80 -6.95 6.68 -0.49
C LYS A 80 -6.58 8.07 -0.97
N THR A 81 -6.59 8.28 -2.27
CA THR A 81 -6.37 9.57 -2.93
C THR A 81 -7.55 9.93 -3.81
N TYR A 82 -7.62 11.20 -4.24
CA TYR A 82 -8.62 11.64 -5.21
C TYR A 82 -7.99 11.63 -6.61
N ILE A 83 -8.62 10.88 -7.53
CA ILE A 83 -8.29 10.89 -8.94
C ILE A 83 -9.30 11.79 -9.65
N HIS A 84 -8.82 12.75 -10.44
CA HIS A 84 -9.64 13.62 -11.24
C HIS A 84 -9.78 13.05 -12.65
N ASN A 85 -10.94 12.47 -12.93
CA ASN A 85 -11.28 12.03 -14.28
C ASN A 85 -11.86 13.20 -15.06
N VAL A 86 -11.37 13.40 -16.27
CA VAL A 86 -11.86 14.41 -17.20
C VAL A 86 -12.58 13.69 -18.33
N ASP A 87 -13.91 13.70 -18.28
CA ASP A 87 -14.72 13.18 -19.36
C ASP A 87 -14.94 14.28 -20.40
N THR A 88 -14.47 14.06 -21.61
CA THR A 88 -14.66 14.98 -22.73
C THR A 88 -15.76 14.42 -23.64
N THR A 89 -16.91 15.07 -23.67
CA THR A 89 -17.98 14.75 -24.61
C THR A 89 -17.93 15.72 -25.79
N LEU A 90 -17.68 15.20 -26.96
CA LEU A 90 -17.78 15.95 -28.22
C LEU A 90 -19.17 15.71 -28.80
N SER A 91 -19.99 16.76 -28.92
CA SER A 91 -21.28 16.73 -29.61
C SER A 91 -21.19 17.48 -30.92
N THR A 92 -21.49 16.80 -32.02
CA THR A 92 -21.59 17.41 -33.34
C THR A 92 -23.08 17.39 -33.74
N HIS A 93 -23.70 18.55 -33.84
CA HIS A 93 -25.03 18.69 -34.39
C HIS A 93 -24.93 19.20 -35.83
N ALA A 94 -25.47 18.40 -36.76
CA ALA A 94 -25.67 18.84 -38.14
C ALA A 94 -27.07 19.41 -38.21
N ASP A 95 -27.19 20.69 -38.44
CA ASP A 95 -28.48 21.34 -38.69
C ASP A 95 -28.70 21.41 -40.22
N THR A 96 -29.72 20.66 -40.70
CA THR A 96 -30.09 20.63 -42.11
C THR A 96 -31.18 21.66 -42.38
N HIS A 97 -30.83 22.94 -42.34
CA HIS A 97 -31.67 23.97 -42.94
C HIS A 97 -31.16 24.33 -44.34
N ILE A 98 -32.12 24.37 -45.26
CA ILE A 98 -31.96 24.63 -46.71
C ILE A 98 -30.90 25.70 -46.95
N GLY A 99 -29.71 25.30 -47.45
CA GLY A 99 -28.79 26.27 -48.09
C GLY A 99 -27.37 26.22 -47.59
N LEU A 100 -26.83 25.60 -46.72
CA LEU A 100 -25.41 25.36 -46.39
C LEU A 100 -25.28 24.61 -45.04
N PRO A 101 -24.56 23.51 -44.94
CA PRO A 101 -24.39 22.80 -43.67
C PRO A 101 -23.51 23.62 -42.75
N SER A 102 -24.10 24.17 -41.68
CA SER A 102 -23.33 24.78 -40.59
C SER A 102 -23.11 23.73 -39.48
N PHE A 103 -21.88 23.33 -39.26
CA PHE A 103 -21.49 22.43 -38.15
C PHE A 103 -21.28 23.28 -36.92
N LYS A 104 -22.11 23.08 -35.90
CA LYS A 104 -21.85 23.57 -34.54
C LYS A 104 -21.31 22.42 -33.73
N GLY A 105 -20.01 22.47 -33.41
CA GLY A 105 -19.37 21.55 -32.48
C GLY A 105 -19.39 22.11 -31.05
N GLY A 106 -19.86 21.33 -30.09
CA GLY A 106 -19.76 21.66 -28.68
C GLY A 106 -18.84 20.67 -28.00
N ALA A 107 -17.87 21.16 -27.24
CA ALA A 107 -17.05 20.33 -26.34
C ALA A 107 -17.48 20.61 -24.89
N SER A 108 -17.88 19.57 -24.19
CA SER A 108 -18.18 19.63 -22.76
C SER A 108 -17.12 18.85 -21.98
N HIS A 109 -16.51 19.48 -21.00
CA HIS A 109 -15.56 18.84 -20.10
C HIS A 109 -16.20 18.72 -18.72
N LYS A 110 -16.45 17.47 -18.31
CA LYS A 110 -16.91 17.17 -16.94
C LYS A 110 -15.73 16.65 -16.13
N ARG A 111 -15.39 17.34 -15.05
CA ARG A 111 -14.40 16.86 -14.08
C ARG A 111 -15.13 16.18 -12.94
N THR A 112 -14.79 14.91 -12.70
CA THR A 112 -15.33 14.13 -11.59
C THR A 112 -14.16 13.69 -10.73
N ALA A 113 -14.20 14.01 -9.41
CA ALA A 113 -13.23 13.52 -8.46
C ALA A 113 -13.75 12.20 -7.89
N VAL A 114 -13.00 11.13 -8.07
CA VAL A 114 -13.29 9.80 -7.51
C VAL A 114 -12.22 9.49 -6.46
N ARG A 115 -12.66 8.98 -5.31
CA ARG A 115 -11.75 8.56 -4.25
C ARG A 115 -11.35 7.11 -4.48
N GLU A 116 -10.07 6.87 -4.77
CA GLU A 116 -9.53 5.55 -5.05
C GLU A 116 -8.39 5.19 -4.10
N GLU A 117 -8.15 3.91 -3.92
CA GLU A 117 -7.03 3.39 -3.14
C GLU A 117 -5.71 3.74 -3.84
N ILE A 118 -4.71 4.20 -3.08
CA ILE A 118 -3.37 4.49 -3.62
C ILE A 118 -2.75 3.21 -4.18
N ILE A 119 -2.94 2.10 -3.46
CA ILE A 119 -2.52 0.76 -3.90
C ILE A 119 -3.72 -0.17 -3.75
N PRO A 120 -4.38 -0.57 -4.84
CA PRO A 120 -5.40 -1.60 -4.81
C PRO A 120 -4.84 -2.93 -4.31
N SER A 121 -5.59 -3.63 -3.47
CA SER A 121 -5.16 -4.89 -2.82
C SER A 121 -4.68 -5.94 -3.83
N GLU A 122 -5.29 -6.00 -5.00
CA GLU A 122 -4.93 -6.94 -6.07
C GLU A 122 -3.49 -6.78 -6.59
N TYR A 123 -2.93 -5.56 -6.54
CA TYR A 123 -1.55 -5.32 -6.99
C TYR A 123 -0.53 -5.94 -6.05
N LEU A 124 -0.83 -6.05 -4.75
CA LEU A 124 0.06 -6.69 -3.77
C LEU A 124 0.27 -8.17 -4.08
N GLY A 125 -0.78 -8.86 -4.53
CA GLY A 125 -0.69 -10.26 -4.94
C GLY A 125 0.09 -10.50 -6.24
N LYS A 126 0.19 -9.46 -7.08
CA LYS A 126 0.83 -9.49 -8.41
C LYS A 126 2.22 -8.86 -8.42
N LEU A 127 2.74 -8.39 -7.28
CA LEU A 127 4.07 -7.80 -7.22
C LEU A 127 5.13 -8.78 -7.74
N PRO A 128 6.02 -8.33 -8.65
CA PRO A 128 7.16 -9.12 -9.06
C PRO A 128 8.09 -9.45 -7.88
N ASN A 129 8.93 -10.47 -8.05
CA ASN A 129 9.89 -10.85 -7.04
C ASN A 129 10.81 -9.67 -6.68
N ALA A 130 11.14 -9.56 -5.40
CA ALA A 130 11.98 -8.52 -4.83
C ALA A 130 11.44 -7.09 -4.96
N GLN A 131 10.23 -6.86 -5.50
CA GLN A 131 9.58 -5.56 -5.43
C GLN A 131 8.78 -5.41 -4.12
N PHE A 132 8.69 -4.18 -3.66
CA PHE A 132 7.96 -3.84 -2.45
C PHE A 132 7.26 -2.48 -2.56
N PHE A 133 6.25 -2.29 -1.74
CA PHE A 133 5.71 -0.98 -1.40
C PHE A 133 6.12 -0.64 0.03
N ALA A 134 6.44 0.63 0.28
CA ALA A 134 6.78 1.10 1.62
C ALA A 134 6.01 2.37 1.97
N SER A 135 5.50 2.39 3.20
CA SER A 135 4.99 3.58 3.87
C SER A 135 5.95 3.90 5.01
N LEU A 136 6.63 5.04 4.92
CA LEU A 136 7.65 5.45 5.86
C LEU A 136 7.18 6.64 6.69
N GLY A 137 7.73 6.78 7.89
CA GLY A 137 7.46 7.91 8.76
C GLY A 137 7.67 9.24 8.04
N GLY A 138 6.78 10.22 8.30
CA GLY A 138 6.77 11.48 7.57
C GLY A 138 5.88 11.49 6.32
N GLY A 139 5.12 10.42 6.08
CA GLY A 139 4.15 10.35 4.97
C GLY A 139 4.76 9.98 3.62
N TYR A 140 5.97 9.43 3.60
CA TYR A 140 6.62 8.99 2.38
C TYR A 140 6.06 7.64 1.92
N LEU A 141 5.46 7.62 0.73
CA LEU A 141 5.00 6.40 0.06
C LEU A 141 5.92 6.12 -1.12
N MET A 142 6.40 4.89 -1.22
CA MET A 142 7.33 4.51 -2.29
C MET A 142 7.09 3.08 -2.77
N LYS A 143 7.46 2.85 -4.02
CA LYS A 143 7.63 1.53 -4.60
C LYS A 143 9.10 1.33 -4.89
N GLY A 144 9.65 0.20 -4.50
CA GLY A 144 11.06 -0.11 -4.70
C GLY A 144 11.29 -1.56 -5.14
N ARG A 145 12.55 -1.85 -5.37
CA ARG A 145 13.03 -3.21 -5.64
C ARG A 145 14.28 -3.47 -4.80
N VAL A 146 14.32 -4.61 -4.15
CA VAL A 146 15.51 -5.08 -3.44
C VAL A 146 16.57 -5.45 -4.49
N PRO A 147 17.79 -4.88 -4.44
CA PRO A 147 18.85 -5.25 -5.36
C PRO A 147 19.26 -6.71 -5.10
N VAL A 148 19.51 -7.43 -6.19
CA VAL A 148 20.13 -8.76 -6.11
C VAL A 148 21.64 -8.54 -6.09
N ILE A 149 22.27 -8.88 -4.97
CA ILE A 149 23.74 -8.88 -4.90
C ILE A 149 24.18 -10.23 -5.50
N ILE A 150 24.88 -10.16 -6.63
CA ILE A 150 25.55 -11.32 -7.22
C ILE A 150 26.97 -11.26 -6.68
N ASP A 151 27.34 -12.18 -5.81
CA ASP A 151 28.75 -12.37 -5.45
C ASP A 151 29.46 -13.00 -6.65
N ASP A 152 30.33 -12.25 -7.31
CA ASP A 152 31.20 -12.71 -8.40
C ASP A 152 32.40 -13.53 -7.87
N GLU A 153 32.27 -14.17 -6.72
CA GLU A 153 33.32 -15.03 -6.15
C GLU A 153 33.10 -16.51 -6.51
N GLU A 154 33.00 -16.83 -7.81
CA GLU A 154 33.30 -18.18 -8.31
C GLU A 154 33.91 -18.08 -9.72
N ASN A 155 35.22 -17.74 -9.76
CA ASN A 155 36.12 -18.06 -10.89
C ASN A 155 37.48 -18.51 -10.37
#